data_061a0caf26a9482b0eb637b19bfe252e
#
_entry.id   061a0caf26a9482b0eb637b19bfe252e
#
_cell.length_a   1.000
_cell.length_b   1.000
_cell.length_c   1.000
_cell.angle_alpha   90.00
_cell.angle_beta   90.00
_cell.angle_gamma   90.00
#
_symmetry.space_group_name_H-M   'P 1'
#
loop_
_entity.id
_entity.type
_entity.pdbx_description
1 polymer ?
#
loop_
_entity_poly.entity_id
_entity_poly.type
_entity_poly.pdbx_seq_one_letter_code
_entity_poly.pdbx_strand_id
1 'polypeptide(L)'
;MFNLNEGVLASIFTEAKHWAQMPWYAVVPAIIAICVVAYLLGSVNSAIIISKVFYGEDVRTKGSGNAGTTNMLRNYGGLAAVGTLVGDMLKTAISIAIAGVVFGFGYAGPISVSEMCYVAGLFSIIGHVFPAYYGFKGGKGVLSTATMVLILSPIVFLILIVLFIGIVWFSRYVSLGSVVAASLFPVVLHGYFAVFSVQMPGLMALSSILLAILIVWCHRSNLVRIGNRTENKLSFGKKKKPESDEE
;
A
#
# COMPACT_ATOMS: atom_id res chain seq x y z
N MET A 1 -14.34 6.30 23.58
CA MET A 1 -14.91 5.16 22.84
C MET A 1 -14.43 5.29 21.39
N PHE A 2 -13.60 4.36 20.91
CA PHE A 2 -13.06 4.47 19.55
C PHE A 2 -14.20 4.39 18.54
N ASN A 3 -14.32 5.41 17.68
CA ASN A 3 -15.31 5.41 16.60
C ASN A 3 -14.77 4.60 15.41
N LEU A 4 -15.14 3.32 15.35
CA LEU A 4 -14.71 2.40 14.30
C LEU A 4 -15.13 2.83 12.89
N ASN A 5 -16.14 3.71 12.78
CA ASN A 5 -16.63 4.21 11.48
C ASN A 5 -15.68 5.22 10.83
N GLU A 6 -14.80 5.86 11.61
CA GLU A 6 -13.84 6.84 11.11
C GLU A 6 -12.41 6.28 10.98
N GLY A 7 -12.16 5.09 11.52
CA GLY A 7 -10.84 4.46 11.59
C GLY A 7 -10.09 4.79 12.89
N VAL A 8 -9.15 3.93 13.27
CA VAL A 8 -8.45 4.02 14.57
C VAL A 8 -7.70 5.34 14.75
N LEU A 9 -7.03 5.84 13.69
CA LEU A 9 -6.29 7.11 13.77
C LEU A 9 -7.23 8.31 13.82
N ALA A 10 -8.32 8.32 13.06
CA ALA A 10 -9.30 9.40 13.09
C ALA A 10 -9.93 9.54 14.48
N SER A 11 -10.23 8.43 15.17
CA SER A 11 -10.78 8.48 16.55
C SER A 11 -9.79 9.03 17.57
N ILE A 12 -8.50 8.85 17.39
CA ILE A 12 -7.45 9.44 18.26
C ILE A 12 -7.38 10.96 18.07
N PHE A 13 -7.59 11.44 16.84
CA PHE A 13 -7.45 12.86 16.50
C PHE A 13 -8.76 13.67 16.61
N THR A 14 -9.93 13.04 16.53
CA THR A 14 -11.23 13.74 16.65
C THR A 14 -11.55 14.26 18.05
N GLU A 15 -10.91 13.76 19.11
CA GLU A 15 -11.10 14.29 20.46
C GLU A 15 -10.43 15.66 20.71
N ALA A 16 -9.54 16.10 19.82
CA ALA A 16 -8.84 17.40 19.92
C ALA A 16 -9.69 18.59 19.42
N LYS A 17 -10.92 18.70 19.85
CA LYS A 17 -11.99 19.60 19.33
C LYS A 17 -11.83 21.11 19.53
N HIS A 18 -10.69 21.64 19.87
CA HIS A 18 -10.56 23.06 20.28
C HIS A 18 -9.71 23.98 19.40
N TRP A 19 -9.37 23.57 18.18
CA TRP A 19 -8.61 24.44 17.29
C TRP A 19 -9.52 25.14 16.27
N ALA A 20 -9.24 26.43 16.03
CA ALA A 20 -10.00 27.29 15.14
C ALA A 20 -10.19 26.64 13.75
N GLN A 21 -11.38 26.83 13.16
CA GLN A 21 -11.68 26.40 11.80
C GLN A 21 -10.63 26.96 10.83
N MET A 22 -9.92 26.06 10.16
CA MET A 22 -8.94 26.47 9.17
C MET A 22 -9.70 27.08 7.96
N PRO A 23 -9.38 28.29 7.55
CA PRO A 23 -10.08 28.92 6.43
C PRO A 23 -9.78 28.19 5.11
N TRP A 24 -10.71 28.18 4.17
CA TRP A 24 -10.61 27.43 2.91
C TRP A 24 -9.32 27.73 2.12
N TYR A 25 -8.82 28.98 2.17
CA TYR A 25 -7.58 29.39 1.51
C TYR A 25 -6.31 28.80 2.15
N ALA A 26 -6.39 28.25 3.37
CA ALA A 26 -5.33 27.49 4.01
C ALA A 26 -5.52 25.99 3.81
N VAL A 27 -6.76 25.50 3.67
CA VAL A 27 -7.09 24.08 3.48
C VAL A 27 -6.53 23.57 2.16
N VAL A 28 -6.75 24.27 1.04
CA VAL A 28 -6.28 23.83 -0.29
C VAL A 28 -4.76 23.69 -0.36
N PRO A 29 -3.95 24.68 0.07
CA PRO A 29 -2.50 24.51 0.16
C PRO A 29 -2.06 23.38 1.08
N ALA A 30 -2.75 23.17 2.21
CA ALA A 30 -2.45 22.07 3.12
C ALA A 30 -2.70 20.69 2.46
N ILE A 31 -3.79 20.54 1.74
CA ILE A 31 -4.06 19.31 0.96
C ILE A 31 -2.95 19.08 -0.07
N ILE A 32 -2.59 20.09 -0.85
CA ILE A 32 -1.52 19.99 -1.84
C ILE A 32 -0.19 19.62 -1.18
N ALA A 33 0.14 20.27 -0.06
CA ALA A 33 1.37 19.97 0.69
C ALA A 33 1.40 18.52 1.19
N ILE A 34 0.28 18.01 1.73
CA ILE A 34 0.17 16.60 2.17
C ILE A 34 0.33 15.65 0.98
N CYS A 35 -0.31 15.92 -0.15
CA CYS A 35 -0.17 15.09 -1.36
C CYS A 35 1.30 15.04 -1.82
N VAL A 36 1.99 16.18 -1.86
CA VAL A 36 3.39 16.26 -2.26
C VAL A 36 4.29 15.53 -1.25
N VAL A 37 4.14 15.79 0.05
CA VAL A 37 4.94 15.14 1.10
C VAL A 37 4.72 13.63 1.09
N ALA A 38 3.47 13.17 1.01
CA ALA A 38 3.15 11.75 0.96
C ALA A 38 3.72 11.07 -0.31
N TYR A 39 3.67 11.74 -1.46
CA TYR A 39 4.27 11.25 -2.69
C TYR A 39 5.80 11.15 -2.59
N LEU A 40 6.47 12.16 -2.03
CA LEU A 40 7.92 12.16 -1.85
C LEU A 40 8.36 11.08 -0.84
N LEU A 41 7.67 10.93 0.29
CA LEU A 41 7.90 9.83 1.23
C LEU A 41 7.67 8.46 0.56
N GLY A 42 6.58 8.31 -0.18
CA GLY A 42 6.28 7.12 -0.96
C GLY A 42 7.36 6.79 -1.98
N SER A 43 7.99 7.82 -2.57
CA SER A 43 9.06 7.68 -3.55
C SER A 43 10.37 7.11 -2.98
N VAL A 44 10.56 7.11 -1.65
CA VAL A 44 11.63 6.37 -0.99
C VAL A 44 11.36 4.87 -1.19
N ASN A 45 12.18 4.18 -1.99
CA ASN A 45 11.97 2.76 -2.30
C ASN A 45 12.96 1.89 -1.53
N SER A 46 12.46 1.19 -0.51
CA SER A 46 13.28 0.39 0.41
C SER A 46 13.99 -0.76 -0.31
N ALA A 47 13.37 -1.37 -1.33
CA ALA A 47 13.99 -2.46 -2.08
C ALA A 47 15.21 -1.97 -2.88
N ILE A 48 15.11 -0.80 -3.54
CA ILE A 48 16.23 -0.22 -4.30
C ILE A 48 17.34 0.21 -3.35
N ILE A 49 17.01 0.84 -2.22
CA ILE A 49 18.01 1.27 -1.23
C ILE A 49 18.76 0.06 -0.69
N ILE A 50 18.04 -0.93 -0.17
CA ILE A 50 18.65 -2.14 0.43
C ILE A 50 19.51 -2.88 -0.60
N SER A 51 19.02 -3.07 -1.83
CA SER A 51 19.78 -3.79 -2.85
C SER A 51 21.06 -3.04 -3.23
N LYS A 52 21.02 -1.73 -3.38
CA LYS A 52 22.20 -0.92 -3.69
C LYS A 52 23.22 -0.85 -2.56
N VAL A 53 22.74 -0.62 -1.31
CA VAL A 53 23.61 -0.43 -0.15
C VAL A 53 24.28 -1.73 0.31
N PHE A 54 23.53 -2.82 0.38
CA PHE A 54 24.01 -4.08 0.95
C PHE A 54 24.49 -5.11 -0.09
N TYR A 55 24.04 -4.98 -1.34
CA TYR A 55 24.37 -5.96 -2.38
C TYR A 55 25.05 -5.33 -3.61
N GLY A 56 25.26 -4.00 -3.64
CA GLY A 56 26.00 -3.32 -4.70
C GLY A 56 25.29 -3.26 -6.06
N GLU A 57 24.00 -3.65 -6.14
CA GLU A 57 23.27 -3.72 -7.41
C GLU A 57 21.80 -3.25 -7.27
N ASP A 58 21.17 -2.93 -8.38
CA ASP A 58 19.79 -2.49 -8.40
C ASP A 58 18.86 -3.70 -8.56
N VAL A 59 17.96 -3.94 -7.60
CA VAL A 59 17.00 -5.06 -7.62
C VAL A 59 16.17 -5.12 -8.91
N ARG A 60 16.00 -3.99 -9.61
CA ARG A 60 15.24 -3.91 -10.86
C ARG A 60 15.94 -4.59 -12.04
N THR A 61 17.23 -4.91 -11.92
CA THR A 61 17.99 -5.68 -12.93
C THR A 61 17.92 -7.19 -12.70
N LYS A 62 17.30 -7.65 -11.59
CA LYS A 62 17.26 -9.05 -11.17
C LYS A 62 15.84 -9.60 -11.13
N GLY A 63 15.72 -10.90 -11.35
CA GLY A 63 14.49 -11.67 -11.18
C GLY A 63 13.31 -11.09 -11.98
N SER A 64 12.26 -10.61 -11.31
CA SER A 64 11.07 -10.04 -11.98
C SER A 64 11.24 -8.59 -12.41
N GLY A 65 12.35 -7.93 -12.08
CA GLY A 65 12.57 -6.52 -12.31
C GLY A 65 11.74 -5.57 -11.43
N ASN A 66 10.97 -6.11 -10.48
CA ASN A 66 10.09 -5.32 -9.62
C ASN A 66 10.81 -4.92 -8.32
N ALA A 67 10.74 -3.63 -7.96
CA ALA A 67 11.31 -3.11 -6.71
C ALA A 67 10.35 -3.34 -5.52
N GLY A 68 10.25 -4.59 -5.05
CA GLY A 68 9.36 -4.95 -3.95
C GLY A 68 9.77 -6.24 -3.24
N THR A 69 9.15 -6.47 -2.07
CA THR A 69 9.48 -7.52 -1.10
C THR A 69 9.62 -8.92 -1.71
N THR A 70 8.72 -9.33 -2.61
CA THR A 70 8.76 -10.67 -3.22
C THR A 70 9.99 -10.86 -4.11
N ASN A 71 10.41 -9.81 -4.84
CA ASN A 71 11.63 -9.88 -5.64
C ASN A 71 12.89 -9.89 -4.77
N MET A 72 12.89 -9.09 -3.69
CA MET A 72 13.95 -9.08 -2.69
C MET A 72 14.11 -10.47 -2.03
N LEU A 73 13.00 -11.11 -1.64
CA LEU A 73 13.02 -12.46 -1.05
C LEU A 73 13.67 -13.49 -1.97
N ARG A 74 13.35 -13.41 -3.27
CA ARG A 74 13.84 -14.38 -4.26
C ARG A 74 15.34 -14.24 -4.57
N ASN A 75 15.83 -13.01 -4.62
CA ASN A 75 17.21 -12.73 -5.06
C ASN A 75 18.19 -12.53 -3.90
N TYR A 76 17.72 -12.00 -2.74
CA TYR A 76 18.58 -11.57 -1.64
C TYR A 76 18.21 -12.22 -0.29
N GLY A 77 17.15 -13.03 -0.25
CA GLY A 77 16.76 -13.78 0.94
C GLY A 77 15.87 -13.03 1.94
N GLY A 78 15.61 -13.68 3.09
CA GLY A 78 14.59 -13.26 4.04
C GLY A 78 14.88 -11.92 4.70
N LEU A 79 16.12 -11.65 5.09
CA LEU A 79 16.48 -10.42 5.80
C LEU A 79 16.28 -9.18 4.92
N ALA A 80 16.69 -9.24 3.66
CA ALA A 80 16.46 -8.18 2.68
C ALA A 80 14.96 -7.95 2.41
N ALA A 81 14.19 -9.03 2.36
CA ALA A 81 12.74 -8.96 2.19
C ALA A 81 12.06 -8.31 3.40
N VAL A 82 12.43 -8.69 4.62
CA VAL A 82 11.90 -8.09 5.86
C VAL A 82 12.25 -6.61 5.95
N GLY A 83 13.49 -6.23 5.68
CA GLY A 83 13.89 -4.82 5.63
C GLY A 83 13.08 -4.01 4.62
N THR A 84 12.84 -4.57 3.43
CA THR A 84 11.99 -3.95 2.40
C THR A 84 10.54 -3.82 2.87
N LEU A 85 10.00 -4.88 3.47
CA LEU A 85 8.64 -4.90 4.01
C LEU A 85 8.46 -3.80 5.06
N VAL A 86 9.33 -3.77 6.06
CA VAL A 86 9.27 -2.79 7.15
C VAL A 86 9.41 -1.36 6.61
N GLY A 87 10.37 -1.10 5.72
CA GLY A 87 10.56 0.24 5.15
C GLY A 87 9.38 0.72 4.31
N ASP A 88 8.77 -0.17 3.51
CA ASP A 88 7.58 0.17 2.70
C ASP A 88 6.32 0.36 3.56
N MET A 89 6.19 -0.37 4.67
CA MET A 89 5.13 -0.14 5.65
C MET A 89 5.31 1.20 6.37
N LEU A 90 6.52 1.49 6.84
CA LEU A 90 6.83 2.70 7.61
C LEU A 90 6.57 3.97 6.80
N LYS A 91 7.03 4.06 5.55
CA LYS A 91 6.80 5.26 4.73
C LYS A 91 5.31 5.55 4.53
N THR A 92 4.50 4.50 4.33
CA THR A 92 3.04 4.65 4.18
C THR A 92 2.39 5.06 5.49
N ALA A 93 2.78 4.42 6.61
CA ALA A 93 2.29 4.76 7.95
C ALA A 93 2.63 6.21 8.33
N ILE A 94 3.86 6.66 8.07
CA ILE A 94 4.30 8.03 8.33
C ILE A 94 3.51 9.02 7.47
N SER A 95 3.27 8.74 6.20
CA SER A 95 2.47 9.60 5.32
C SER A 95 1.05 9.80 5.86
N ILE A 96 0.42 8.71 6.32
CA ILE A 96 -0.92 8.72 6.92
C ILE A 96 -0.90 9.48 8.25
N ALA A 97 0.10 9.24 9.10
CA ALA A 97 0.23 9.92 10.40
C ALA A 97 0.39 11.44 10.25
N ILE A 98 1.19 11.90 9.28
CA ILE A 98 1.35 13.34 9.00
C ILE A 98 -0.01 13.95 8.60
N ALA A 99 -0.77 13.31 7.72
CA ALA A 99 -2.10 13.78 7.35
C ALA A 99 -3.05 13.81 8.55
N GLY A 100 -3.02 12.75 9.38
CA GLY A 100 -3.79 12.66 10.61
C GLY A 100 -3.47 13.78 11.60
N VAL A 101 -2.20 14.10 11.78
CA VAL A 101 -1.77 15.22 12.65
C VAL A 101 -2.23 16.56 12.07
N VAL A 102 -1.94 16.84 10.79
CA VAL A 102 -2.26 18.14 10.17
C VAL A 102 -3.76 18.42 10.18
N PHE A 103 -4.58 17.43 9.83
CA PHE A 103 -6.03 17.61 9.74
C PHE A 103 -6.76 17.28 11.05
N GLY A 104 -6.16 16.46 11.95
CA GLY A 104 -6.74 16.12 13.24
C GLY A 104 -6.69 17.26 14.25
N PHE A 105 -5.61 18.04 14.27
CA PHE A 105 -5.42 19.13 15.24
C PHE A 105 -5.91 20.50 14.79
N GLY A 106 -6.22 20.71 13.53
CA GLY A 106 -6.48 22.06 13.02
C GLY A 106 -7.65 22.22 12.09
N TYR A 107 -8.40 21.16 11.79
CA TYR A 107 -9.38 21.21 10.74
C TYR A 107 -10.80 20.81 11.19
N ALA A 108 -11.75 21.75 11.06
CA ALA A 108 -13.18 21.49 11.14
C ALA A 108 -13.81 21.95 9.80
N GLY A 109 -13.76 21.10 8.78
CA GLY A 109 -14.26 21.40 7.45
C GLY A 109 -15.09 20.23 6.88
N PRO A 110 -15.54 20.35 5.61
CA PRO A 110 -16.39 19.34 4.98
C PRO A 110 -15.67 18.03 4.65
N ILE A 111 -14.33 17.97 4.76
CA ILE A 111 -13.51 16.79 4.49
C ILE A 111 -13.09 16.18 5.83
N SER A 112 -13.37 14.91 6.06
CA SER A 112 -12.98 14.24 7.31
C SER A 112 -11.47 13.96 7.38
N VAL A 113 -10.93 13.84 8.60
CA VAL A 113 -9.54 13.45 8.83
C VAL A 113 -9.23 12.11 8.16
N SER A 114 -10.16 11.16 8.24
CA SER A 114 -10.01 9.85 7.62
C SER A 114 -9.92 9.93 6.08
N GLU A 115 -10.67 10.82 5.43
CA GLU A 115 -10.55 11.07 4.00
C GLU A 115 -9.15 11.56 3.63
N MET A 116 -8.60 12.50 4.41
CA MET A 116 -7.25 13.02 4.17
C MET A 116 -6.17 11.96 4.42
N CYS A 117 -6.36 11.06 5.37
CA CYS A 117 -5.49 9.90 5.57
C CYS A 117 -5.54 8.94 4.37
N TYR A 118 -6.72 8.72 3.78
CA TYR A 118 -6.85 7.92 2.54
C TYR A 118 -6.16 8.59 1.35
N VAL A 119 -6.29 9.90 1.21
CA VAL A 119 -5.59 10.69 0.18
C VAL A 119 -4.07 10.60 0.36
N ALA A 120 -3.56 10.80 1.56
CA ALA A 120 -2.13 10.67 1.85
C ALA A 120 -1.61 9.25 1.56
N GLY A 121 -2.36 8.22 1.95
CA GLY A 121 -2.05 6.84 1.62
C GLY A 121 -1.98 6.60 0.10
N LEU A 122 -2.97 7.08 -0.66
CA LEU A 122 -3.01 7.02 -2.11
C LEU A 122 -1.75 7.66 -2.73
N PHE A 123 -1.39 8.89 -2.32
CA PHE A 123 -0.22 9.58 -2.87
C PHE A 123 1.10 8.90 -2.46
N SER A 124 1.19 8.34 -1.26
CA SER A 124 2.34 7.51 -0.85
C SER A 124 2.48 6.27 -1.73
N ILE A 125 1.37 5.62 -2.09
CA ILE A 125 1.37 4.44 -2.97
C ILE A 125 1.71 4.84 -4.41
N ILE A 126 1.20 5.96 -4.91
CA ILE A 126 1.61 6.52 -6.21
C ILE A 126 3.12 6.78 -6.23
N GLY A 127 3.68 7.36 -5.17
CA GLY A 127 5.12 7.55 -5.02
C GLY A 127 5.91 6.24 -5.01
N HIS A 128 5.40 5.20 -4.35
CA HIS A 128 6.03 3.88 -4.38
C HIS A 128 6.03 3.25 -5.78
N VAL A 129 4.96 3.43 -6.57
CA VAL A 129 4.83 2.88 -7.93
C VAL A 129 5.65 3.71 -8.92
N PHE A 130 5.58 5.05 -8.81
CA PHE A 130 6.28 6.00 -9.68
C PHE A 130 7.25 6.89 -8.88
N PRO A 131 8.33 6.33 -8.32
CA PRO A 131 9.20 7.06 -7.42
C PRO A 131 10.03 8.12 -8.16
N ALA A 132 9.90 9.39 -7.73
CA ALA A 132 10.63 10.51 -8.32
C ALA A 132 12.16 10.32 -8.30
N TYR A 133 12.68 9.71 -7.24
CA TYR A 133 14.12 9.52 -7.04
C TYR A 133 14.75 8.42 -7.91
N TYR A 134 13.92 7.59 -8.60
CA TYR A 134 14.39 6.38 -9.28
C TYR A 134 13.85 6.26 -10.71
N GLY A 135 13.63 7.40 -11.38
CA GLY A 135 13.17 7.45 -12.78
C GLY A 135 11.76 6.91 -12.96
N PHE A 136 10.88 7.10 -11.98
CA PHE A 136 9.47 6.70 -11.98
C PHE A 136 9.24 5.19 -12.20
N LYS A 137 10.22 4.35 -11.85
CA LYS A 137 10.14 2.88 -11.95
C LYS A 137 10.31 2.26 -10.57
N GLY A 138 9.22 1.96 -9.90
CA GLY A 138 9.17 1.43 -8.54
C GLY A 138 8.56 0.04 -8.42
N GLY A 139 7.82 -0.17 -7.33
CA GLY A 139 7.09 -1.39 -7.04
C GLY A 139 5.67 -1.40 -7.59
N LYS A 140 4.81 -2.28 -7.05
CA LYS A 140 3.41 -2.42 -7.49
C LYS A 140 2.38 -1.93 -6.47
N GLY A 141 2.83 -1.45 -5.34
CA GLY A 141 1.99 -0.82 -4.32
C GLY A 141 1.15 -1.76 -3.44
N VAL A 142 1.21 -3.08 -3.62
CA VAL A 142 0.37 -4.03 -2.88
C VAL A 142 0.57 -3.94 -1.37
N LEU A 143 1.83 -3.99 -0.92
CA LEU A 143 2.16 -3.93 0.52
C LEU A 143 1.80 -2.57 1.12
N SER A 144 2.10 -1.48 0.43
CA SER A 144 1.75 -0.13 0.87
C SER A 144 0.22 0.05 0.95
N THR A 145 -0.54 -0.50 -0.01
CA THR A 145 -2.02 -0.51 0.06
C THR A 145 -2.51 -1.36 1.23
N ALA A 146 -1.95 -2.55 1.43
CA ALA A 146 -2.29 -3.41 2.57
C ALA A 146 -2.02 -2.70 3.91
N THR A 147 -0.90 -1.97 4.01
CA THR A 147 -0.57 -1.15 5.19
C THR A 147 -1.59 -0.04 5.41
N MET A 148 -1.96 0.69 4.36
CA MET A 148 -2.98 1.74 4.45
C MET A 148 -4.32 1.17 4.93
N VAL A 149 -4.78 0.07 4.34
CA VAL A 149 -6.05 -0.55 4.71
C VAL A 149 -6.01 -1.11 6.13
N LEU A 150 -4.88 -1.71 6.55
CA LEU A 150 -4.69 -2.18 7.93
C LEU A 150 -4.82 -1.04 8.95
N ILE A 151 -4.22 0.12 8.67
CA ILE A 151 -4.23 1.27 9.59
C ILE A 151 -5.60 1.93 9.61
N LEU A 152 -6.22 2.14 8.45
CA LEU A 152 -7.43 2.97 8.33
C LEU A 152 -8.74 2.16 8.42
N SER A 153 -8.73 0.89 8.06
CA SER A 153 -9.91 0.02 8.02
C SER A 153 -9.55 -1.43 8.34
N PRO A 154 -9.18 -1.75 9.59
CA PRO A 154 -8.64 -3.06 9.96
C PRO A 154 -9.59 -4.22 9.69
N ILE A 155 -10.91 -4.03 9.79
CA ILE A 155 -11.90 -5.07 9.47
C ILE A 155 -11.89 -5.36 7.96
N VAL A 156 -11.85 -4.33 7.12
CA VAL A 156 -11.72 -4.48 5.66
C VAL A 156 -10.41 -5.19 5.31
N PHE A 157 -9.31 -4.83 5.99
CA PHE A 157 -8.02 -5.51 5.85
C PHE A 157 -8.13 -7.00 6.16
N LEU A 158 -8.78 -7.38 7.28
CA LEU A 158 -8.94 -8.80 7.67
C LEU A 158 -9.70 -9.59 6.61
N ILE A 159 -10.76 -9.03 6.04
CA ILE A 159 -11.51 -9.68 4.96
C ILE A 159 -10.62 -9.87 3.72
N LEU A 160 -9.93 -8.80 3.30
CA LEU A 160 -9.09 -8.84 2.10
C LEU A 160 -7.86 -9.74 2.25
N ILE A 161 -7.24 -9.80 3.43
CA ILE A 161 -6.07 -10.66 3.67
C ILE A 161 -6.45 -12.14 3.70
N VAL A 162 -7.61 -12.49 4.25
CA VAL A 162 -8.14 -13.87 4.21
C VAL A 162 -8.39 -14.30 2.76
N LEU A 163 -9.03 -13.44 1.96
CA LEU A 163 -9.25 -13.69 0.54
C LEU A 163 -7.92 -13.84 -0.23
N PHE A 164 -6.98 -12.93 0.01
CA PHE A 164 -5.64 -12.97 -0.59
C PHE A 164 -4.93 -14.29 -0.27
N ILE A 165 -4.87 -14.66 1.01
CA ILE A 165 -4.22 -15.90 1.46
C ILE A 165 -4.90 -17.12 0.82
N GLY A 166 -6.23 -17.18 0.81
CA GLY A 166 -6.99 -18.26 0.19
C GLY A 166 -6.65 -18.41 -1.30
N ILE A 167 -6.69 -17.32 -2.05
CA ILE A 167 -6.35 -17.35 -3.49
C ILE A 167 -4.90 -17.79 -3.72
N VAL A 168 -3.97 -17.26 -2.94
CA VAL A 168 -2.55 -17.63 -3.06
C VAL A 168 -2.32 -19.09 -2.67
N TRP A 169 -3.01 -19.59 -1.65
CA TRP A 169 -2.92 -20.98 -1.22
C TRP A 169 -3.33 -21.96 -2.31
N PHE A 170 -4.48 -21.71 -2.96
CA PHE A 170 -4.99 -22.60 -4.01
C PHE A 170 -4.27 -22.42 -5.35
N SER A 171 -4.03 -21.17 -5.77
CA SER A 171 -3.46 -20.88 -7.09
C SER A 171 -1.93 -20.93 -7.15
N ARG A 172 -1.28 -20.69 -6.02
CA ARG A 172 0.17 -20.45 -5.88
C ARG A 172 0.66 -19.16 -6.55
N TYR A 173 -0.24 -18.31 -7.06
CA TYR A 173 0.09 -17.02 -7.69
C TYR A 173 -0.17 -15.85 -6.73
N VAL A 174 0.90 -15.27 -6.17
CA VAL A 174 0.82 -14.04 -5.34
C VAL A 174 0.19 -12.89 -6.13
N SER A 175 0.54 -12.76 -7.41
CA SER A 175 0.01 -11.72 -8.32
C SER A 175 -1.51 -11.83 -8.50
N LEU A 176 -2.06 -13.05 -8.60
CA LEU A 176 -3.52 -13.26 -8.70
C LEU A 176 -4.23 -12.81 -7.43
N GLY A 177 -3.72 -13.25 -6.26
CA GLY A 177 -4.24 -12.82 -4.97
C GLY A 177 -4.24 -11.30 -4.81
N SER A 178 -3.15 -10.65 -5.24
CA SER A 178 -3.02 -9.19 -5.19
C SER A 178 -4.05 -8.46 -6.05
N VAL A 179 -4.24 -8.93 -7.29
CA VAL A 179 -5.22 -8.33 -8.22
C VAL A 179 -6.65 -8.50 -7.70
N VAL A 180 -7.01 -9.70 -7.25
CA VAL A 180 -8.37 -9.95 -6.75
C VAL A 180 -8.64 -9.17 -5.47
N ALA A 181 -7.72 -9.17 -4.49
CA ALA A 181 -7.88 -8.40 -3.27
C ALA A 181 -7.99 -6.90 -3.55
N ALA A 182 -7.16 -6.36 -4.46
CA ALA A 182 -7.22 -4.96 -4.85
C ALA A 182 -8.53 -4.61 -5.58
N SER A 183 -9.02 -5.46 -6.47
CA SER A 183 -10.29 -5.26 -7.18
C SER A 183 -11.50 -5.32 -6.25
N LEU A 184 -11.44 -6.14 -5.20
CA LEU A 184 -12.50 -6.26 -4.21
C LEU A 184 -12.43 -5.17 -3.12
N PHE A 185 -11.30 -4.47 -2.99
CA PHE A 185 -11.14 -3.46 -1.95
C PHE A 185 -12.26 -2.40 -1.95
N PRO A 186 -12.60 -1.70 -3.05
CA PRO A 186 -13.70 -0.73 -3.04
C PRO A 186 -15.05 -1.36 -2.71
N VAL A 187 -15.30 -2.60 -3.14
CA VAL A 187 -16.55 -3.31 -2.88
C VAL A 187 -16.68 -3.68 -1.40
N VAL A 188 -15.61 -4.24 -0.80
CA VAL A 188 -15.60 -4.62 0.62
C VAL A 188 -15.66 -3.38 1.51
N LEU A 189 -14.96 -2.29 1.14
CA LEU A 189 -15.02 -1.02 1.87
C LEU A 189 -16.44 -0.43 1.82
N HIS A 190 -17.08 -0.40 0.65
CA HIS A 190 -18.46 0.07 0.54
C HIS A 190 -19.43 -0.81 1.33
N GLY A 191 -19.29 -2.14 1.24
CA GLY A 191 -20.09 -3.09 2.02
C GLY A 191 -19.94 -2.90 3.54
N TYR A 192 -18.72 -2.60 4.00
CA TYR A 192 -18.48 -2.27 5.41
C TYR A 192 -19.33 -1.07 5.87
N PHE A 193 -19.32 0.03 5.12
CA PHE A 193 -20.12 1.22 5.45
C PHE A 193 -21.63 0.94 5.36
N ALA A 194 -22.08 0.16 4.36
CA ALA A 194 -23.47 -0.21 4.18
C ALA A 194 -24.02 -1.05 5.35
N VAL A 195 -23.24 -2.00 5.88
CA VAL A 195 -23.62 -2.82 7.05
C VAL A 195 -23.91 -1.95 8.29
N PHE A 196 -23.15 -0.87 8.46
CA PHE A 196 -23.37 0.06 9.58
C PHE A 196 -24.36 1.20 9.26
N SER A 197 -25.01 1.17 8.10
CA SER A 197 -25.92 2.23 7.64
C SER A 197 -25.29 3.63 7.65
N VAL A 198 -23.99 3.71 7.37
CA VAL A 198 -23.23 4.95 7.31
C VAL A 198 -22.87 5.24 5.85
N GLN A 199 -23.04 6.48 5.43
CA GLN A 199 -22.62 6.89 4.09
C GLN A 199 -21.09 6.88 3.98
N MET A 200 -20.54 6.17 2.99
CA MET A 200 -19.10 6.16 2.73
C MET A 200 -18.64 7.53 2.21
N PRO A 201 -17.61 8.14 2.82
CA PRO A 201 -17.07 9.42 2.35
C PRO A 201 -16.51 9.35 0.93
N GLY A 202 -16.74 10.40 0.14
CA GLY A 202 -16.45 10.41 -1.30
C GLY A 202 -14.98 10.20 -1.64
N LEU A 203 -14.05 10.83 -0.90
CA LEU A 203 -12.61 10.69 -1.16
C LEU A 203 -12.08 9.30 -0.76
N MET A 204 -12.69 8.62 0.23
CA MET A 204 -12.37 7.22 0.52
C MET A 204 -12.78 6.31 -0.64
N ALA A 205 -14.01 6.51 -1.16
CA ALA A 205 -14.50 5.77 -2.32
C ALA A 205 -13.57 5.95 -3.52
N LEU A 206 -13.28 7.20 -3.87
CA LEU A 206 -12.40 7.56 -4.98
C LEU A 206 -11.01 6.95 -4.81
N SER A 207 -10.40 7.08 -3.62
CA SER A 207 -9.07 6.54 -3.34
C SER A 207 -9.03 5.02 -3.48
N SER A 208 -10.05 4.31 -3.00
CA SER A 208 -10.13 2.85 -3.10
C SER A 208 -10.24 2.38 -4.56
N ILE A 209 -11.03 3.06 -5.38
CA ILE A 209 -11.18 2.77 -6.81
C ILE A 209 -9.87 3.05 -7.57
N LEU A 210 -9.25 4.21 -7.34
CA LEU A 210 -7.98 4.56 -7.98
C LEU A 210 -6.86 3.57 -7.64
N LEU A 211 -6.80 3.11 -6.38
CA LEU A 211 -5.84 2.09 -5.95
C LEU A 211 -6.11 0.74 -6.60
N ALA A 212 -7.36 0.32 -6.71
CA ALA A 212 -7.73 -0.91 -7.43
C ALA A 212 -7.25 -0.85 -8.88
N ILE A 213 -7.57 0.24 -9.60
CA ILE A 213 -7.14 0.46 -10.98
C ILE A 213 -5.61 0.44 -11.10
N LEU A 214 -4.91 1.17 -10.23
CA LEU A 214 -3.45 1.27 -10.23
C LEU A 214 -2.80 -0.10 -10.02
N ILE A 215 -3.25 -0.88 -9.03
CA ILE A 215 -2.68 -2.21 -8.74
C ILE A 215 -2.94 -3.18 -9.89
N VAL A 216 -4.16 -3.22 -10.43
CA VAL A 216 -4.49 -4.07 -11.59
C VAL A 216 -3.59 -3.71 -12.78
N TRP A 217 -3.44 -2.41 -13.06
CA TRP A 217 -2.57 -1.92 -14.14
C TRP A 217 -1.10 -2.32 -13.92
N CYS A 218 -0.58 -2.21 -12.68
CA CYS A 218 0.78 -2.66 -12.33
C CYS A 218 0.97 -4.18 -12.49
N HIS A 219 -0.10 -4.96 -12.47
CA HIS A 219 -0.06 -6.41 -12.62
C HIS A 219 -0.37 -6.91 -14.02
N ARG A 220 -0.58 -6.04 -15.03
CA ARG A 220 -0.94 -6.45 -16.40
C ARG A 220 -0.01 -7.51 -17.00
N SER A 221 1.31 -7.36 -16.81
CA SER A 221 2.30 -8.34 -17.29
C SER A 221 2.23 -9.67 -16.53
N ASN A 222 1.85 -9.65 -15.26
CA ASN A 222 1.65 -10.87 -14.48
C ASN A 222 0.40 -11.62 -14.96
N LEU A 223 -0.69 -10.89 -15.24
CA LEU A 223 -1.92 -11.49 -15.76
C LEU A 223 -1.69 -12.18 -17.11
N VAL A 224 -0.91 -11.54 -18.01
CA VAL A 224 -0.48 -12.17 -19.28
C VAL A 224 0.34 -13.44 -19.00
N ARG A 225 1.30 -13.40 -18.07
CA ARG A 225 2.08 -14.59 -17.71
C ARG A 225 1.24 -15.70 -17.05
N ILE A 226 0.21 -15.35 -16.26
CA ILE A 226 -0.73 -16.33 -15.72
C ILE A 226 -1.49 -17.03 -16.85
N GLY A 227 -2.03 -16.26 -17.81
CA GLY A 227 -2.69 -16.81 -19.00
C GLY A 227 -1.80 -17.75 -19.80
N ASN A 228 -0.53 -17.40 -19.97
CA ASN A 228 0.48 -18.21 -20.67
C ASN A 228 1.12 -19.31 -19.80
N ARG A 229 0.71 -19.46 -18.53
CA ARG A 229 1.26 -20.42 -17.55
C ARG A 229 2.75 -20.24 -17.25
N THR A 230 3.29 -19.04 -17.42
CA THR A 230 4.71 -18.68 -17.22
C THR A 230 4.92 -17.80 -15.99
N GLU A 231 3.85 -17.50 -15.21
CA GLU A 231 4.00 -16.74 -13.98
C GLU A 231 4.65 -17.58 -12.88
N ASN A 232 5.51 -16.95 -12.09
CA ASN A 232 6.22 -17.59 -11.00
C ASN A 232 5.27 -18.03 -9.89
N LYS A 233 5.20 -19.34 -9.62
CA LYS A 233 4.44 -19.88 -8.49
C LYS A 233 5.21 -19.75 -7.17
N LEU A 234 4.48 -19.53 -6.08
CA LEU A 234 5.02 -19.58 -4.74
C LEU A 234 5.36 -21.05 -4.38
N SER A 235 6.62 -21.32 -4.04
CA SER A 235 7.05 -22.64 -3.56
C SER A 235 7.03 -22.65 -2.04
N PHE A 236 6.34 -23.63 -1.43
CA PHE A 236 6.33 -23.85 0.03
C PHE A 236 7.38 -24.89 0.47
N GLY A 237 8.23 -25.37 -0.44
CA GLY A 237 9.29 -26.35 -0.15
C GLY A 237 10.69 -25.73 -0.14
N LYS A 238 11.63 -26.33 0.57
CA LYS A 238 13.06 -26.00 0.47
C LYS A 238 13.49 -26.18 -1.00
N LYS A 239 14.12 -25.16 -1.60
CA LYS A 239 14.85 -25.36 -2.85
C LYS A 239 15.83 -26.50 -2.62
N LYS A 240 15.76 -27.60 -3.40
CA LYS A 240 16.87 -28.54 -3.51
C LYS A 240 18.11 -27.71 -3.88
N LYS A 241 19.18 -27.84 -3.07
CA LYS A 241 20.50 -27.38 -3.50
C LYS A 241 20.77 -28.05 -4.86
N PRO A 242 21.39 -27.35 -5.84
CA PRO A 242 21.96 -28.04 -6.98
C PRO A 242 22.90 -29.11 -6.41
N GLU A 243 22.74 -30.34 -6.83
CA GLU A 243 23.77 -31.34 -6.66
C GLU A 243 25.03 -30.75 -7.27
N SER A 244 26.04 -30.52 -6.45
CA SER A 244 27.39 -30.26 -6.94
C SER A 244 27.79 -31.54 -7.69
N ASP A 245 28.01 -31.42 -8.99
CA ASP A 245 28.71 -32.44 -9.76
C ASP A 245 30.07 -32.60 -9.08
N GLU A 246 30.20 -33.66 -8.28
CA GLU A 246 31.48 -34.19 -7.84
C GLU A 246 32.02 -34.97 -9.05
N GLU A 247 32.96 -34.39 -9.76
CA GLU A 247 34.00 -35.04 -10.51
C GLU A 247 35.37 -34.62 -9.98
#